data_f4bd1a6cb38e8a292d753d716560f13c
#
_entry.id   f4bd1a6cb38e8a292d753d716560f13c
#
_cell.length_a   1.000
_cell.length_b   1.000
_cell.length_c   1.000
_cell.angle_alpha   90.00
_cell.angle_beta   90.00
_cell.angle_gamma   90.00
#
_symmetry.space_group_name_H-M   'P 1'
#
loop_
_entity.id
_entity.type
_entity.pdbx_description
1 polymer ?
#
loop_
_entity_poly.entity_id
_entity_poly.type
_entity_poly.pdbx_seq_one_letter_code
_entity_poly.pdbx_strand_id
1 'polypeptide(L)'
;ANRAGHIRFDDRVGRVNLLGLGLRLELTGTGLPGLIDDDRARQLGAIIIKALVERSGIDPTRVDDVVFSQGYGSGEAPAIGHWSWLAAGYPEEVPGFQLDRRCGSGLQAVATAAMMVQTGVADCVLAGGVESMSNVEHYTTKARHGARLGDMVLWDRLTRGRLMSQPIERFGVITGMIETAENLAKDYGISREAADEFAVRSHRNAAAAWDAWAGQHAERVHARAH
;
A
#
# COMPACT_ATOMS: atom_id res chain seq x y z
N ALA A 1 14.59 -1.15 24.21
CA ALA A 1 15.52 -0.64 23.21
C ALA A 1 15.00 -1.03 21.82
N ASN A 2 14.25 -0.13 21.19
CA ASN A 2 13.70 -0.33 19.83
C ASN A 2 14.85 -0.24 18.84
N ARG A 3 15.24 -1.35 18.27
CA ARG A 3 16.15 -1.37 17.11
C ARG A 3 15.33 -1.04 15.87
N ALA A 4 15.25 0.25 15.53
CA ALA A 4 14.97 0.65 14.16
C ALA A 4 16.11 0.09 13.29
N GLY A 5 15.76 -0.73 12.30
CA GLY A 5 16.75 -1.28 11.36
C GLY A 5 17.34 -0.14 10.55
N HIS A 6 18.55 0.28 10.88
CA HIS A 6 19.31 1.20 10.05
C HIS A 6 20.05 0.37 8.99
N ILE A 7 19.68 0.55 7.72
CA ILE A 7 20.51 0.14 6.61
C ILE A 7 21.58 1.22 6.47
N ARG A 8 22.83 0.92 6.86
CA ARG A 8 23.97 1.80 6.60
C ARG A 8 24.45 1.56 5.18
N PHE A 9 24.37 2.58 4.36
CA PHE A 9 25.15 2.67 3.13
C PHE A 9 26.44 3.44 3.42
N ASP A 10 27.48 3.18 2.62
CA ASP A 10 28.80 3.79 2.70
C ASP A 10 28.68 5.32 2.86
N ASP A 11 29.53 5.92 3.69
CA ASP A 11 29.50 7.34 4.11
C ASP A 11 29.61 8.37 2.97
N ARG A 12 29.67 7.92 1.72
CA ARG A 12 29.68 8.75 0.51
C ARG A 12 28.30 8.85 -0.18
N VAL A 13 27.30 8.16 0.32
CA VAL A 13 25.95 8.17 -0.23
C VAL A 13 25.02 8.72 0.86
N GLY A 14 24.31 9.78 0.56
CA GLY A 14 23.40 10.46 1.48
C GLY A 14 22.54 9.51 2.31
N ARG A 15 22.26 9.88 3.55
CA ARG A 15 21.55 9.03 4.51
C ARG A 15 20.11 8.81 4.04
N VAL A 16 19.82 7.61 3.54
CA VAL A 16 18.44 7.18 3.32
C VAL A 16 17.84 6.77 4.67
N ASN A 17 17.02 7.62 5.25
CA ASN A 17 16.24 7.28 6.44
C ASN A 17 14.99 6.49 6.01
N LEU A 18 15.12 5.16 5.93
CA LEU A 18 13.98 4.26 5.72
C LEU A 18 13.26 4.05 7.06
N LEU A 19 12.39 4.96 7.42
CA LEU A 19 11.45 4.75 8.53
C LEU A 19 10.27 3.92 8.02
N GLY A 20 10.48 2.62 7.93
CA GLY A 20 9.42 1.66 7.65
C GLY A 20 8.49 1.54 8.85
N LEU A 21 7.42 2.31 8.87
CA LEU A 21 6.28 2.11 9.73
C LEU A 21 5.41 1.03 9.11
N GLY A 22 5.57 -0.20 9.56
CA GLY A 22 4.54 -1.23 9.41
C GLY A 22 3.33 -0.89 10.28
N LEU A 23 2.69 0.24 10.04
CA LEU A 23 1.40 0.54 10.62
C LEU A 23 0.34 -0.12 9.75
N ARG A 24 0.09 -1.39 9.99
CA ARG A 24 -1.08 -2.08 9.48
C ARG A 24 -2.28 -1.59 10.27
N LEU A 25 -2.92 -0.53 9.79
CA LEU A 25 -4.25 -0.15 10.25
C LEU A 25 -5.24 -1.14 9.63
N GLU A 26 -5.49 -2.25 10.31
CA GLU A 26 -6.68 -3.06 10.06
C GLU A 26 -7.88 -2.30 10.60
N LEU A 27 -8.47 -1.46 9.76
CA LEU A 27 -9.82 -0.98 9.97
C LEU A 27 -10.76 -2.11 9.49
N THR A 28 -10.99 -3.10 10.37
CA THR A 28 -12.10 -4.02 10.18
C THR A 28 -13.39 -3.22 10.19
N GLY A 29 -14.16 -3.33 9.11
CA GLY A 29 -15.29 -2.48 8.78
C GLY A 29 -16.56 -2.69 9.61
N THR A 30 -16.45 -2.75 10.94
CA THR A 30 -17.60 -2.78 11.82
C THR A 30 -17.41 -1.71 12.89
N GLY A 31 -17.98 -0.52 12.67
CA GLY A 31 -18.28 0.36 13.76
C GLY A 31 -17.75 1.78 13.78
N LEU A 32 -17.33 2.36 12.65
CA LEU A 32 -17.16 3.82 12.57
C LEU A 32 -18.18 4.41 11.61
N PRO A 33 -19.34 4.89 12.12
CA PRO A 33 -20.27 5.69 11.31
C PRO A 33 -19.52 6.94 10.81
N GLY A 34 -19.47 7.14 9.51
CA GLY A 34 -18.80 8.29 8.88
C GLY A 34 -17.48 8.00 8.15
N LEU A 35 -16.92 6.79 8.23
CA LEU A 35 -15.72 6.39 7.50
C LEU A 35 -16.04 5.61 6.21
N ILE A 36 -17.27 5.66 5.71
CA ILE A 36 -17.73 4.94 4.52
C ILE A 36 -17.71 5.84 3.28
N ASP A 37 -17.06 6.99 3.32
CA ASP A 37 -16.89 7.84 2.15
C ASP A 37 -15.78 7.31 1.23
N ASP A 38 -15.92 7.57 -0.07
CA ASP A 38 -15.02 7.14 -1.17
C ASP A 38 -13.56 7.58 -1.00
N ASP A 39 -13.28 8.40 -0.02
CA ASP A 39 -11.99 9.05 0.24
C ASP A 39 -10.98 8.25 1.07
N ARG A 40 -11.26 6.99 1.43
CA ARG A 40 -10.47 6.26 2.45
C ARG A 40 -8.99 6.09 2.13
N ALA A 41 -8.62 5.81 0.89
CA ALA A 41 -7.21 5.63 0.55
C ALA A 41 -6.44 6.94 0.72
N ARG A 42 -7.01 8.06 0.28
CA ARG A 42 -6.44 9.40 0.40
C ARG A 42 -6.25 9.82 1.85
N GLN A 43 -7.27 9.64 2.66
CA GLN A 43 -7.26 9.98 4.09
C GLN A 43 -6.29 9.10 4.87
N LEU A 44 -6.26 7.79 4.59
CA LEU A 44 -5.27 6.87 5.17
C LEU A 44 -3.84 7.29 4.81
N GLY A 45 -3.61 7.68 3.57
CA GLY A 45 -2.33 8.22 3.11
C GLY A 45 -1.94 9.48 3.87
N ALA A 46 -2.86 10.44 4.02
CA ALA A 46 -2.62 11.68 4.74
C ALA A 46 -2.31 11.44 6.23
N ILE A 47 -3.05 10.53 6.89
CA ILE A 47 -2.81 10.16 8.29
C ILE A 47 -1.40 9.59 8.48
N ILE A 48 -0.99 8.67 7.58
CA ILE A 48 0.31 8.02 7.67
C ILE A 48 1.44 9.01 7.39
N ILE A 49 1.30 9.87 6.39
CA ILE A 49 2.26 10.93 6.06
C ILE A 49 2.43 11.87 7.26
N LYS A 50 1.33 12.33 7.83
CA LYS A 50 1.36 13.21 8.99
C LYS A 50 2.07 12.56 10.18
N ALA A 51 1.70 11.32 10.50
CA ALA A 51 2.34 10.57 11.58
C ALA A 51 3.84 10.34 11.34
N LEU A 52 4.24 10.12 10.08
CA LEU A 52 5.64 9.92 9.71
C LEU A 52 6.45 11.20 9.88
N VAL A 53 5.97 12.33 9.38
CA VAL A 53 6.62 13.63 9.50
C VAL A 53 6.75 14.04 10.96
N GLU A 54 5.67 13.93 11.75
CA GLU A 54 5.69 14.24 13.19
C GLU A 54 6.68 13.36 13.96
N ARG A 55 6.73 12.06 13.68
CA ARG A 55 7.64 11.13 14.36
C ARG A 55 9.10 11.30 13.96
N SER A 56 9.35 11.61 12.70
CA SER A 56 10.73 11.83 12.21
C SER A 56 11.31 13.16 12.66
N GLY A 57 10.45 14.13 12.99
CA GLY A 57 10.84 15.50 13.29
C GLY A 57 11.42 16.22 12.09
N ILE A 58 11.18 15.73 10.87
CA ILE A 58 11.65 16.38 9.65
C ILE A 58 10.82 17.63 9.38
N ASP A 59 11.49 18.68 8.93
CA ASP A 59 10.82 19.85 8.38
C ASP A 59 10.17 19.46 7.04
N PRO A 60 8.83 19.58 6.89
CA PRO A 60 8.15 19.24 5.64
C PRO A 60 8.68 19.96 4.41
N THR A 61 9.20 21.19 4.57
CA THR A 61 9.78 21.98 3.47
C THR A 61 11.07 21.37 2.91
N ARG A 62 11.65 20.39 3.61
CA ARG A 62 12.86 19.68 3.17
C ARG A 62 12.57 18.39 2.42
N VAL A 63 11.31 18.06 2.24
CA VAL A 63 10.91 16.90 1.42
C VAL A 63 10.90 17.33 -0.04
N ASP A 64 11.68 16.65 -0.88
CA ASP A 64 11.81 16.95 -2.30
C ASP A 64 10.77 16.23 -3.16
N ASP A 65 10.31 15.05 -2.73
CA ASP A 65 9.31 14.26 -3.47
C ASP A 65 8.58 13.26 -2.58
N VAL A 66 7.37 12.89 -2.99
CA VAL A 66 6.54 11.87 -2.35
C VAL A 66 6.25 10.74 -3.34
N VAL A 67 6.89 9.59 -3.15
CA VAL A 67 6.75 8.40 -3.99
C VAL A 67 5.82 7.40 -3.34
N PHE A 68 4.56 7.39 -3.75
CA PHE A 68 3.57 6.46 -3.20
C PHE A 68 3.18 5.38 -4.18
N SER A 69 2.94 4.20 -3.64
CA SER A 69 2.47 3.04 -4.36
C SER A 69 0.98 2.79 -4.13
N GLN A 70 0.30 2.38 -5.20
CA GLN A 70 -1.08 1.92 -5.16
C GLN A 70 -1.31 0.93 -6.30
N GLY A 71 -1.74 -0.30 -5.98
CA GLY A 71 -1.93 -1.36 -6.97
C GLY A 71 -3.27 -1.27 -7.72
N TYR A 72 -4.25 -0.64 -7.11
CA TYR A 72 -5.55 -0.33 -7.71
C TYR A 72 -5.79 1.18 -7.65
N GLY A 73 -4.99 1.93 -8.42
CA GLY A 73 -5.13 3.38 -8.50
C GLY A 73 -6.54 3.80 -8.89
N SER A 74 -7.08 4.81 -8.26
CA SER A 74 -8.44 5.31 -8.48
C SER A 74 -8.46 6.61 -9.27
N GLY A 75 -9.50 6.80 -10.09
CA GLY A 75 -9.77 8.08 -10.73
C GLY A 75 -10.13 9.20 -9.74
N GLU A 76 -10.58 8.83 -8.53
CA GLU A 76 -10.94 9.79 -7.47
C GLU A 76 -9.72 10.28 -6.67
N ALA A 77 -8.56 9.62 -6.83
CA ALA A 77 -7.33 10.00 -6.17
C ALA A 77 -6.11 9.79 -7.08
N PRO A 78 -6.03 10.49 -8.21
CA PRO A 78 -4.86 10.42 -9.07
C PRO A 78 -3.63 10.96 -8.34
N ALA A 79 -2.45 10.35 -8.60
CA ALA A 79 -1.22 10.71 -7.92
C ALA A 79 -1.35 10.69 -6.38
N ILE A 80 -1.83 9.58 -5.84
CA ILE A 80 -2.24 9.41 -4.43
C ILE A 80 -1.20 9.94 -3.42
N GLY A 81 0.09 9.87 -3.74
CA GLY A 81 1.16 10.39 -2.89
C GLY A 81 1.08 11.90 -2.70
N HIS A 82 1.02 12.63 -3.81
CA HIS A 82 0.87 14.09 -3.78
C HIS A 82 -0.46 14.52 -3.16
N TRP A 83 -1.55 13.86 -3.55
CA TRP A 83 -2.86 14.15 -2.97
C TRP A 83 -2.87 13.97 -1.45
N SER A 84 -2.31 12.88 -0.94
CA SER A 84 -2.23 12.59 0.49
C SER A 84 -1.32 13.57 1.23
N TRP A 85 -0.25 14.04 0.59
CA TRP A 85 0.64 15.06 1.12
C TRP A 85 -0.09 16.39 1.34
N LEU A 86 -0.83 16.83 0.33
CA LEU A 86 -1.64 18.05 0.41
C LEU A 86 -2.75 17.93 1.47
N ALA A 87 -3.43 16.77 1.53
CA ALA A 87 -4.45 16.51 2.51
C ALA A 87 -3.91 16.45 3.96
N ALA A 88 -2.63 16.14 4.13
CA ALA A 88 -1.94 16.23 5.42
C ALA A 88 -1.65 17.67 5.86
N GLY A 89 -1.87 18.65 4.98
CA GLY A 89 -1.68 20.07 5.25
C GLY A 89 -0.24 20.56 5.02
N TYR A 90 0.54 19.85 4.21
CA TYR A 90 1.94 20.16 3.92
C TYR A 90 2.11 21.00 2.65
N PRO A 91 3.31 21.59 2.42
CA PRO A 91 3.56 22.52 1.34
C PRO A 91 3.21 22.01 -0.04
N GLU A 92 2.57 22.83 -0.86
CA GLU A 92 2.13 22.50 -2.22
C GLU A 92 3.28 22.42 -3.23
N GLU A 93 4.42 22.97 -2.89
CA GLU A 93 5.64 22.96 -3.71
C GLU A 93 6.28 21.57 -3.79
N VAL A 94 5.97 20.69 -2.84
CA VAL A 94 6.51 19.33 -2.81
C VAL A 94 5.74 18.44 -3.79
N PRO A 95 6.39 17.97 -4.86
CA PRO A 95 5.76 17.11 -5.84
C PRO A 95 5.50 15.72 -5.27
N GLY A 96 4.76 14.92 -6.01
CA GLY A 96 4.58 13.52 -5.69
C GLY A 96 3.99 12.74 -6.85
N PHE A 97 4.31 11.48 -6.92
CA PHE A 97 3.77 10.60 -7.94
C PHE A 97 3.36 9.23 -7.39
N GLN A 98 2.60 8.55 -8.20
CA GLN A 98 2.12 7.20 -7.91
C GLN A 98 2.80 6.19 -8.82
N LEU A 99 3.14 5.03 -8.25
CA LEU A 99 3.62 3.90 -9.02
C LEU A 99 2.82 2.63 -8.74
N ASP A 100 2.77 1.76 -9.73
CA ASP A 100 2.14 0.45 -9.67
C ASP A 100 3.11 -0.63 -10.17
N ARG A 101 3.45 -1.56 -9.28
CA ARG A 101 4.11 -2.83 -9.57
C ARG A 101 3.38 -3.96 -8.83
N ARG A 102 2.08 -3.83 -8.74
CA ARG A 102 1.20 -4.75 -8.02
C ARG A 102 1.70 -5.00 -6.57
N CYS A 103 1.79 -6.26 -6.14
CA CYS A 103 2.26 -6.62 -4.78
C CYS A 103 3.68 -6.14 -4.46
N GLY A 104 4.51 -5.85 -5.48
CA GLY A 104 5.85 -5.30 -5.33
C GLY A 104 5.92 -3.77 -5.25
N SER A 105 4.78 -3.07 -5.30
CA SER A 105 4.74 -1.60 -5.40
C SER A 105 5.41 -0.90 -4.23
N GLY A 106 5.18 -1.35 -3.00
CA GLY A 106 5.78 -0.76 -1.81
C GLY A 106 7.31 -0.83 -1.82
N LEU A 107 7.86 -2.01 -2.16
CA LEU A 107 9.31 -2.17 -2.32
C LEU A 107 9.85 -1.31 -3.45
N GLN A 108 9.11 -1.19 -4.56
CA GLN A 108 9.52 -0.33 -5.67
C GLN A 108 9.53 1.15 -5.28
N ALA A 109 8.57 1.63 -4.48
CA ALA A 109 8.56 3.00 -3.98
C ALA A 109 9.84 3.30 -3.19
N VAL A 110 10.21 2.40 -2.27
CA VAL A 110 11.44 2.52 -1.47
C VAL A 110 12.68 2.49 -2.36
N ALA A 111 12.76 1.55 -3.32
CA ALA A 111 13.89 1.45 -4.24
C ALA A 111 14.02 2.70 -5.12
N THR A 112 12.89 3.25 -5.59
CA THR A 112 12.87 4.47 -6.40
C THR A 112 13.38 5.66 -5.59
N ALA A 113 12.87 5.87 -4.38
CA ALA A 113 13.33 6.93 -3.49
C ALA A 113 14.81 6.80 -3.16
N ALA A 114 15.29 5.58 -2.89
CA ALA A 114 16.71 5.33 -2.65
C ALA A 114 17.57 5.71 -3.87
N MET A 115 17.14 5.36 -5.07
CA MET A 115 17.84 5.77 -6.31
C MET A 115 17.86 7.28 -6.51
N MET A 116 16.75 7.98 -6.22
CA MET A 116 16.68 9.44 -6.32
C MET A 116 17.71 10.11 -5.40
N VAL A 117 17.82 9.64 -4.16
CA VAL A 117 18.81 10.15 -3.20
C VAL A 117 20.24 9.79 -3.62
N GLN A 118 20.47 8.54 -4.04
CA GLN A 118 21.80 8.07 -4.45
C GLN A 118 22.35 8.80 -5.68
N THR A 119 21.47 9.20 -6.59
CA THR A 119 21.85 9.94 -7.81
C THR A 119 21.94 11.45 -7.60
N GLY A 120 21.61 11.95 -6.41
CA GLY A 120 21.60 13.38 -6.09
C GLY A 120 20.47 14.16 -6.75
N VAL A 121 19.42 13.47 -7.23
CA VAL A 121 18.21 14.12 -7.77
C VAL A 121 17.37 14.73 -6.64
N ALA A 122 17.43 14.11 -5.46
CA ALA A 122 16.74 14.54 -4.27
C ALA A 122 17.59 14.28 -3.03
N ASP A 123 17.45 15.10 -2.00
CA ASP A 123 18.09 14.90 -0.70
C ASP A 123 17.19 14.16 0.28
N CYS A 124 15.87 14.34 0.14
CA CYS A 124 14.88 13.75 1.02
C CYS A 124 13.63 13.35 0.25
N VAL A 125 13.31 12.05 0.25
CA VAL A 125 12.12 11.51 -0.42
C VAL A 125 11.28 10.72 0.57
N LEU A 126 9.99 11.00 0.59
CA LEU A 126 9.02 10.23 1.34
C LEU A 126 8.51 9.07 0.48
N ALA A 127 8.80 7.83 0.89
CA ALA A 127 8.37 6.63 0.18
C ALA A 127 7.34 5.84 0.97
N GLY A 128 6.29 5.39 0.31
CA GLY A 128 5.24 4.62 0.95
C GLY A 128 4.21 4.08 -0.01
N GLY A 129 3.02 3.87 0.51
CA GLY A 129 1.87 3.44 -0.30
C GLY A 129 0.64 3.27 0.55
N VAL A 130 -0.49 3.23 -0.12
CA VAL A 130 -1.79 3.05 0.52
C VAL A 130 -2.73 2.32 -0.44
N GLU A 131 -3.59 1.47 0.12
CA GLU A 131 -4.59 0.73 -0.64
C GLU A 131 -5.89 0.64 0.15
N SER A 132 -7.02 0.83 -0.53
CA SER A 132 -8.36 0.61 0.04
C SER A 132 -9.15 -0.31 -0.89
N MET A 133 -8.95 -1.61 -0.74
CA MET A 133 -9.59 -2.60 -1.61
C MET A 133 -11.12 -2.63 -1.47
N SER A 134 -11.64 -2.25 -0.32
CA SER A 134 -13.09 -2.18 -0.07
C SER A 134 -13.79 -1.07 -0.85
N ASN A 135 -13.04 -0.05 -1.29
CA ASN A 135 -13.56 1.10 -2.02
C ASN A 135 -13.07 1.17 -3.47
N VAL A 136 -12.60 0.05 -4.01
CA VAL A 136 -12.24 -0.04 -5.42
C VAL A 136 -13.50 -0.01 -6.28
N GLU A 137 -13.53 0.91 -7.21
CA GLU A 137 -14.71 1.21 -8.02
C GLU A 137 -15.09 0.08 -9.00
N HIS A 138 -16.39 0.01 -9.30
CA HIS A 138 -16.88 -0.67 -10.49
C HIS A 138 -16.88 0.31 -11.67
N TYR A 139 -16.59 -0.15 -12.87
CA TYR A 139 -16.49 0.70 -14.05
C TYR A 139 -17.02 0.04 -15.31
N THR A 140 -17.32 0.87 -16.30
CA THR A 140 -17.66 0.41 -17.64
C THR A 140 -16.74 1.02 -18.68
N THR A 141 -16.41 0.26 -19.72
CA THR A 141 -15.59 0.73 -20.84
C THR A 141 -16.39 1.32 -22.01
N LYS A 142 -17.73 1.25 -21.94
CA LYS A 142 -18.62 1.64 -23.05
C LYS A 142 -19.35 2.96 -22.82
N ALA A 143 -19.43 3.48 -21.59
CA ALA A 143 -20.28 4.62 -21.28
C ALA A 143 -19.92 5.90 -22.04
N ARG A 144 -18.64 6.15 -22.30
CA ARG A 144 -18.18 7.38 -22.99
C ARG A 144 -18.79 7.56 -24.39
N HIS A 145 -19.00 6.47 -25.10
CA HIS A 145 -19.61 6.48 -26.45
C HIS A 145 -21.06 6.01 -26.46
N GLY A 146 -21.60 5.67 -25.30
CA GLY A 146 -22.94 5.13 -25.13
C GLY A 146 -23.07 3.67 -25.56
N ALA A 147 -24.11 3.01 -25.05
CA ALA A 147 -24.54 1.68 -25.51
C ALA A 147 -25.74 1.90 -26.44
N ARG A 148 -25.49 1.82 -27.76
CA ARG A 148 -26.57 2.06 -28.76
C ARG A 148 -27.56 0.90 -28.83
N LEU A 149 -27.10 -0.31 -28.59
CA LEU A 149 -27.90 -1.54 -28.63
C LEU A 149 -27.25 -2.59 -27.71
N GLY A 150 -28.07 -3.31 -26.95
CA GLY A 150 -27.64 -4.36 -26.03
C GLY A 150 -27.18 -3.81 -24.66
N ASP A 151 -26.66 -4.71 -23.84
CA ASP A 151 -26.33 -4.44 -22.44
C ASP A 151 -25.01 -3.67 -22.27
N MET A 152 -24.94 -2.91 -21.16
CA MET A 152 -23.72 -2.30 -20.68
C MET A 152 -23.30 -2.97 -19.38
N VAL A 153 -22.13 -3.63 -19.39
CA VAL A 153 -21.61 -4.33 -18.22
C VAL A 153 -20.87 -3.34 -17.31
N LEU A 154 -21.19 -3.40 -16.03
CA LEU A 154 -20.43 -2.76 -14.98
C LEU A 154 -19.45 -3.78 -14.40
N TRP A 155 -18.17 -3.52 -14.57
CA TRP A 155 -17.10 -4.43 -14.17
C TRP A 155 -16.62 -4.15 -12.76
N ASP A 156 -16.52 -5.17 -11.92
CA ASP A 156 -15.70 -5.11 -10.70
C ASP A 156 -14.22 -4.98 -11.07
N ARG A 157 -13.60 -3.88 -10.68
CA ARG A 157 -12.21 -3.59 -11.01
C ARG A 157 -11.23 -4.54 -10.33
N LEU A 158 -11.53 -5.05 -9.13
CA LEU A 158 -10.67 -6.01 -8.44
C LEU A 158 -10.57 -7.31 -9.25
N THR A 159 -11.71 -7.88 -9.60
CA THR A 159 -11.76 -9.11 -10.40
C THR A 159 -11.19 -8.90 -11.80
N ARG A 160 -11.64 -7.86 -12.48
CA ARG A 160 -11.18 -7.57 -13.85
C ARG A 160 -9.71 -7.22 -13.90
N GLY A 161 -9.18 -6.48 -12.92
CA GLY A 161 -7.76 -6.13 -12.85
C GLY A 161 -6.83 -7.35 -12.74
N ARG A 162 -7.31 -8.45 -12.15
CA ARG A 162 -6.59 -9.74 -12.16
C ARG A 162 -6.62 -10.39 -13.52
N LEU A 163 -7.80 -10.54 -14.11
CA LEU A 163 -7.98 -11.16 -15.43
C LEU A 163 -7.19 -10.43 -16.52
N MET A 164 -7.13 -9.11 -16.44
CA MET A 164 -6.48 -8.25 -17.43
C MET A 164 -5.04 -7.86 -17.07
N SER A 165 -4.43 -8.54 -16.09
CA SER A 165 -3.07 -8.22 -15.63
C SER A 165 -1.99 -8.62 -16.63
N GLN A 166 -2.32 -9.49 -17.60
CA GLN A 166 -1.43 -9.93 -18.67
C GLN A 166 -2.23 -10.30 -19.94
N PRO A 167 -1.58 -10.37 -21.11
CA PRO A 167 -2.23 -10.76 -22.36
C PRO A 167 -2.80 -12.17 -22.29
N ILE A 168 -4.13 -12.28 -22.39
CA ILE A 168 -4.86 -13.56 -22.31
C ILE A 168 -4.46 -14.48 -23.48
N GLU A 169 -4.19 -13.92 -24.63
CA GLU A 169 -3.81 -14.67 -25.84
C GLU A 169 -2.48 -15.42 -25.65
N ARG A 170 -1.59 -14.88 -24.81
CA ARG A 170 -0.28 -15.48 -24.55
C ARG A 170 -0.28 -16.42 -23.35
N PHE A 171 -0.99 -16.06 -22.30
CA PHE A 171 -0.87 -16.72 -20.99
C PHE A 171 -2.16 -17.42 -20.54
N GLY A 172 -3.24 -17.32 -21.34
CA GLY A 172 -4.55 -17.82 -20.95
C GLY A 172 -5.22 -16.96 -19.87
N VAL A 173 -6.33 -17.43 -19.37
CA VAL A 173 -7.06 -16.80 -18.28
C VAL A 173 -6.33 -17.09 -16.97
N ILE A 174 -5.88 -16.03 -16.32
CA ILE A 174 -5.30 -16.13 -14.97
C ILE A 174 -6.45 -16.23 -13.98
N THR A 175 -6.39 -17.24 -13.14
CA THR A 175 -7.37 -17.47 -12.10
C THR A 175 -7.06 -16.59 -10.89
N GLY A 176 -6.37 -17.07 -9.90
CA GLY A 176 -6.08 -16.27 -8.72
C GLY A 176 -4.81 -16.68 -8.01
N MET A 177 -4.56 -16.05 -6.88
CA MET A 177 -3.38 -16.38 -6.07
C MET A 177 -3.51 -17.75 -5.40
N ILE A 178 -4.73 -18.24 -5.19
CA ILE A 178 -4.98 -19.59 -4.63
C ILE A 178 -4.50 -20.65 -5.63
N GLU A 179 -4.92 -20.55 -6.88
CA GLU A 179 -4.49 -21.47 -7.94
C GLU A 179 -2.99 -21.36 -8.22
N THR A 180 -2.43 -20.15 -8.10
CA THR A 180 -0.98 -19.95 -8.19
C THR A 180 -0.26 -20.72 -7.08
N ALA A 181 -0.75 -20.67 -5.86
CA ALA A 181 -0.18 -21.42 -4.73
C ALA A 181 -0.31 -22.93 -4.93
N GLU A 182 -1.44 -23.43 -5.43
CA GLU A 182 -1.63 -24.84 -5.78
C GLU A 182 -0.66 -25.30 -6.88
N ASN A 183 -0.46 -24.47 -7.91
CA ASN A 183 0.50 -24.78 -8.96
C ASN A 183 1.93 -24.85 -8.41
N LEU A 184 2.32 -23.90 -7.57
CA LEU A 184 3.62 -23.93 -6.90
C LEU A 184 3.79 -25.16 -6.02
N ALA A 185 2.78 -25.52 -5.24
CA ALA A 185 2.82 -26.71 -4.41
C ALA A 185 3.06 -27.96 -5.25
N LYS A 186 2.40 -28.08 -6.40
CA LYS A 186 2.58 -29.18 -7.34
C LYS A 186 3.95 -29.18 -8.01
N ASP A 187 4.39 -28.00 -8.51
CA ASP A 187 5.62 -27.88 -9.29
C ASP A 187 6.87 -28.08 -8.43
N TYR A 188 6.82 -27.68 -7.16
CA TYR A 188 7.94 -27.76 -6.22
C TYR A 188 7.80 -28.90 -5.17
N GLY A 189 6.75 -29.71 -5.27
CA GLY A 189 6.52 -30.83 -4.35
C GLY A 189 6.30 -30.40 -2.90
N ILE A 190 5.67 -29.24 -2.67
CA ILE A 190 5.38 -28.73 -1.32
C ILE A 190 4.23 -29.54 -0.74
N SER A 191 4.49 -30.23 0.39
CA SER A 191 3.46 -31.05 1.03
C SER A 191 2.42 -30.20 1.75
N ARG A 192 1.26 -30.78 2.00
CA ARG A 192 0.21 -30.12 2.78
C ARG A 192 0.68 -29.80 4.20
N GLU A 193 1.40 -30.73 4.82
CA GLU A 193 1.94 -30.58 6.17
C GLU A 193 2.89 -29.39 6.25
N ALA A 194 3.82 -29.25 5.29
CA ALA A 194 4.74 -28.11 5.24
C ALA A 194 4.01 -26.78 5.07
N ALA A 195 2.97 -26.74 4.24
CA ALA A 195 2.13 -25.55 4.07
C ALA A 195 1.37 -25.19 5.35
N ASP A 196 0.80 -26.19 6.04
CA ASP A 196 0.09 -25.98 7.30
C ASP A 196 1.02 -25.55 8.43
N GLU A 197 2.22 -26.11 8.56
CA GLU A 197 3.23 -25.67 9.51
C GLU A 197 3.64 -24.21 9.29
N PHE A 198 3.82 -23.81 8.03
CA PHE A 198 4.12 -22.42 7.68
C PHE A 198 2.96 -21.50 8.07
N ALA A 199 1.72 -21.87 7.78
CA ALA A 199 0.53 -21.11 8.13
C ALA A 199 0.38 -20.95 9.65
N VAL A 200 0.53 -22.03 10.41
CA VAL A 200 0.49 -22.00 11.88
C VAL A 200 1.56 -21.09 12.45
N ARG A 201 2.78 -21.16 11.93
CA ARG A 201 3.88 -20.27 12.35
C ARG A 201 3.54 -18.80 12.07
N SER A 202 3.00 -18.50 10.89
CA SER A 202 2.59 -17.14 10.51
C SER A 202 1.52 -16.60 11.46
N HIS A 203 0.49 -17.38 11.76
CA HIS A 203 -0.57 -17.00 12.69
C HIS A 203 -0.05 -16.77 14.11
N ARG A 204 0.80 -17.68 14.62
CA ARG A 204 1.41 -17.53 15.95
C ARG A 204 2.27 -16.26 16.06
N ASN A 205 3.06 -15.97 15.02
CA ASN A 205 3.86 -14.75 15.00
C ASN A 205 3.00 -13.49 14.97
N ALA A 206 1.89 -13.51 14.21
CA ALA A 206 0.94 -12.40 14.17
C ALA A 206 0.26 -12.18 15.52
N ALA A 207 -0.19 -13.24 16.20
CA ALA A 207 -0.80 -13.17 17.53
C ALA A 207 0.21 -12.59 18.56
N ALA A 208 1.43 -13.14 18.61
CA ALA A 208 2.46 -12.64 19.52
C ALA A 208 2.83 -11.17 19.26
N ALA A 209 2.90 -10.77 17.98
CA ALA A 209 3.16 -9.38 17.61
C ALA A 209 2.00 -8.45 18.02
N TRP A 210 0.76 -8.91 17.90
CA TRP A 210 -0.41 -8.18 18.33
C TRP A 210 -0.43 -7.99 19.87
N ASP A 211 -0.17 -9.05 20.63
CA ASP A 211 -0.13 -9.01 22.09
C ASP A 211 0.96 -8.04 22.57
N ALA A 212 2.15 -8.11 21.97
CA ALA A 212 3.24 -7.20 22.29
C ALA A 212 2.90 -5.73 21.96
N TRP A 213 2.22 -5.50 20.84
CA TRP A 213 1.76 -4.16 20.44
C TRP A 213 0.65 -3.65 21.35
N ALA A 214 -0.35 -4.47 21.66
CA ALA A 214 -1.46 -4.13 22.56
C ALA A 214 -0.95 -3.82 23.97
N GLY A 215 0.04 -4.58 24.47
CA GLY A 215 0.68 -4.31 25.74
C GLY A 215 1.42 -2.96 25.80
N GLN A 216 2.00 -2.51 24.69
CA GLN A 216 2.67 -1.20 24.60
C GLN A 216 1.70 -0.03 24.39
N HIS A 217 0.46 -0.29 23.96
CA HIS A 217 -0.51 0.72 23.55
C HIS A 217 -1.87 0.53 24.24
N ALA A 218 -1.89 -0.08 25.42
CA ALA A 218 -3.12 -0.43 26.14
C ALA A 218 -4.09 0.75 26.30
N GLU A 219 -3.57 1.95 26.58
CA GLU A 219 -4.40 3.17 26.69
C GLU A 219 -5.12 3.56 25.39
N ARG A 220 -4.49 3.29 24.24
CA ARG A 220 -5.09 3.59 22.92
C ARG A 220 -6.11 2.55 22.49
N VAL A 221 -5.98 1.32 22.93
CA VAL A 221 -6.92 0.23 22.64
C VAL A 221 -8.22 0.44 23.39
N HIS A 222 -8.17 0.86 24.66
CA HIS A 222 -9.36 1.12 25.48
C HIS A 222 -10.16 2.35 25.05
N ALA A 223 -9.52 3.38 24.54
CA ALA A 223 -10.20 4.59 24.05
C ALA A 223 -11.05 4.38 22.78
N ARG A 224 -10.94 3.22 22.11
CA ARG A 224 -11.69 2.87 20.90
C ARG A 224 -12.81 1.85 21.12
N ALA A 225 -12.97 1.34 22.34
CA ALA A 225 -14.00 0.37 22.70
C ALA A 225 -15.28 1.02 23.26
N HIS A 226 -15.33 2.34 23.34
CA HIS A 226 -16.47 3.19 23.70
C HIS A 226 -16.74 4.19 22.59
#